data_ce1ad2526c831b0a636e61f1ffdbe14c
#
_entry.id   ce1ad2526c831b0a636e61f1ffdbe14c
#
_cell.length_a   1.000
_cell.length_b   1.000
_cell.length_c   1.000
_cell.angle_alpha   90.00
_cell.angle_beta   90.00
_cell.angle_gamma   90.00
#
_symmetry.space_group_name_H-M   'P 1'
#
loop_
_entity.id
_entity.type
_entity.pdbx_description
1 polymer ?
#
loop_
_entity_poly.entity_id
_entity_poly.type
_entity_poly.pdbx_seq_one_letter_code
_entity_poly.pdbx_strand_id
1 'polypeptide(L)'
;MRQIGTMLLLFAAALPLVAQKSAEQVKTYTPDAIHWGAAPSVLPPGAELSVLEGNPMAPGAYTMRLKMPDGYKIPPHHHARREHVTVISGAFKVGMGDSFDTEKMSEFAPGSFAYLEPTMHHYAMAKGETVIQLHGAGPWEIKYIHPADDPRQSAKPREAKKQ
;
A
#
# COMPACT_ATOMS: atom_id res chain seq x y z
N MET A 1 -3.80 29.53 83.61
CA MET A 1 -4.54 28.67 82.67
C MET A 1 -3.88 28.81 81.26
N ARG A 2 -3.10 27.83 80.83
CA ARG A 2 -2.37 27.83 79.54
C ARG A 2 -3.19 26.90 78.57
N GLN A 3 -3.78 27.46 77.53
CA GLN A 3 -4.42 26.67 76.47
C GLN A 3 -3.32 26.18 75.56
N ILE A 4 -3.25 24.87 75.34
CA ILE A 4 -2.39 24.19 74.36
C ILE A 4 -3.25 23.98 73.11
N GLY A 5 -2.95 24.76 72.06
CA GLY A 5 -3.60 24.59 70.78
C GLY A 5 -2.96 23.43 70.03
N THR A 6 -3.75 22.40 69.74
CA THR A 6 -3.31 21.24 68.94
C THR A 6 -3.45 21.60 67.48
N MET A 7 -2.30 21.73 66.79
CA MET A 7 -2.25 21.98 65.32
C MET A 7 -2.35 20.66 64.60
N LEU A 8 -3.45 20.44 63.91
CA LEU A 8 -3.71 19.23 63.11
C LEU A 8 -3.07 19.44 61.70
N LEU A 9 -1.98 18.72 61.44
CA LEU A 9 -1.31 18.68 60.12
C LEU A 9 -2.08 17.70 59.20
N LEU A 10 -2.80 18.21 58.22
CA LEU A 10 -3.39 17.43 57.14
C LEU A 10 -2.30 17.07 56.11
N PHE A 11 -1.89 15.80 56.12
CA PHE A 11 -1.07 15.24 55.04
C PHE A 11 -1.94 14.90 53.84
N ALA A 12 -1.88 15.69 52.76
CA ALA A 12 -2.48 15.35 51.49
C ALA A 12 -1.59 14.31 50.77
N ALA A 13 -2.00 13.07 50.76
CA ALA A 13 -1.36 12.02 49.99
C ALA A 13 -1.65 12.23 48.51
N ALA A 14 -0.68 12.67 47.72
CA ALA A 14 -0.77 12.71 46.27
C ALA A 14 -0.64 11.26 45.74
N LEU A 15 -1.76 10.71 45.27
CA LEU A 15 -1.78 9.43 44.54
C LEU A 15 -1.13 9.61 43.17
N PRO A 16 -0.16 8.76 42.77
CA PRO A 16 0.41 8.83 41.45
C PRO A 16 -0.68 8.47 40.42
N LEU A 17 -0.94 9.36 39.47
CA LEU A 17 -1.77 9.11 38.32
C LEU A 17 -1.01 8.11 37.42
N VAL A 18 -1.27 6.82 37.59
CA VAL A 18 -0.78 5.80 36.67
C VAL A 18 -1.48 6.02 35.35
N ALA A 19 -0.77 6.58 34.37
CA ALA A 19 -1.24 6.69 33.00
C ALA A 19 -1.56 5.27 32.49
N GLN A 20 -2.83 4.94 32.39
CA GLN A 20 -3.30 3.70 31.82
C GLN A 20 -2.92 3.70 30.33
N LYS A 21 -1.88 2.93 29.98
CA LYS A 21 -1.51 2.68 28.59
C LYS A 21 -2.75 2.06 27.93
N SER A 22 -3.38 2.79 27.02
CA SER A 22 -4.56 2.27 26.29
C SER A 22 -4.16 0.95 25.67
N ALA A 23 -4.95 -0.10 25.93
CA ALA A 23 -4.74 -1.41 25.33
C ALA A 23 -4.72 -1.21 23.82
N GLU A 24 -3.63 -1.64 23.18
CA GLU A 24 -3.45 -1.58 21.74
C GLU A 24 -4.54 -2.49 21.13
N GLN A 25 -5.52 -1.87 20.45
CA GLN A 25 -6.64 -2.60 19.87
C GLN A 25 -6.18 -3.25 18.57
N VAL A 26 -6.55 -4.53 18.39
CA VAL A 26 -6.36 -5.23 17.11
C VAL A 26 -7.15 -4.49 16.03
N LYS A 27 -6.47 -4.05 14.96
CA LYS A 27 -7.12 -3.50 13.78
C LYS A 27 -7.50 -4.64 12.84
N THR A 28 -8.75 -4.72 12.48
CA THR A 28 -9.28 -5.77 11.59
C THR A 28 -9.94 -5.14 10.37
N TYR A 29 -9.79 -5.81 9.22
CA TYR A 29 -10.40 -5.40 7.96
C TYR A 29 -11.12 -6.61 7.35
N THR A 30 -12.44 -6.66 7.49
CA THR A 30 -13.26 -7.64 6.77
C THR A 30 -13.43 -7.21 5.31
N PRO A 31 -13.71 -8.11 4.37
CA PRO A 31 -13.81 -7.76 2.95
C PRO A 31 -14.79 -6.63 2.64
N ASP A 32 -15.90 -6.59 3.35
CA ASP A 32 -16.97 -5.59 3.23
C ASP A 32 -16.65 -4.26 3.93
N ALA A 33 -15.67 -4.23 4.84
CA ALA A 33 -15.22 -3.03 5.54
C ALA A 33 -14.04 -2.34 4.84
N ILE A 34 -13.58 -2.84 3.69
CA ILE A 34 -12.49 -2.22 2.94
C ILE A 34 -13.02 -1.04 2.14
N HIS A 35 -12.45 0.13 2.41
CA HIS A 35 -12.74 1.34 1.64
C HIS A 35 -11.79 1.47 0.47
N TRP A 36 -12.35 1.49 -0.75
CA TRP A 36 -11.61 1.63 -1.98
C TRP A 36 -11.60 3.08 -2.46
N GLY A 37 -10.46 3.55 -2.88
CA GLY A 37 -10.29 4.84 -3.54
C GLY A 37 -9.55 4.68 -4.86
N ALA A 38 -9.55 5.71 -5.70
CA ALA A 38 -8.78 5.69 -6.94
C ALA A 38 -7.30 5.40 -6.66
N ALA A 39 -6.70 4.51 -7.43
CA ALA A 39 -5.27 4.25 -7.34
C ALA A 39 -4.46 5.50 -7.70
N PRO A 40 -3.26 5.70 -7.15
CA PRO A 40 -2.43 6.86 -7.46
C PRO A 40 -2.04 6.88 -8.94
N SER A 41 -1.81 8.09 -9.48
CA SER A 41 -1.52 8.33 -10.90
C SER A 41 -0.25 7.66 -11.43
N VAL A 42 0.54 7.02 -10.58
CA VAL A 42 1.66 6.17 -10.98
C VAL A 42 1.20 4.87 -11.61
N LEU A 43 -0.04 4.47 -11.39
CA LEU A 43 -0.68 3.33 -12.04
C LEU A 43 -1.56 3.80 -13.22
N PRO A 44 -1.74 2.99 -14.27
CA PRO A 44 -2.73 3.26 -15.29
C PRO A 44 -4.12 3.50 -14.68
N PRO A 45 -4.97 4.34 -15.28
CA PRO A 45 -6.30 4.63 -14.74
C PRO A 45 -7.19 3.37 -14.72
N GLY A 46 -8.13 3.33 -13.77
CA GLY A 46 -9.14 2.28 -13.66
C GLY A 46 -8.94 1.32 -12.48
N ALA A 47 -7.79 1.30 -11.84
CA ALA A 47 -7.61 0.54 -10.60
C ALA A 47 -8.05 1.33 -9.37
N GLU A 48 -8.41 0.60 -8.32
CA GLU A 48 -8.70 1.13 -6.99
C GLU A 48 -7.69 0.59 -5.96
N LEU A 49 -7.39 1.40 -4.95
CA LEU A 49 -6.43 1.06 -3.92
C LEU A 49 -7.03 1.28 -2.52
N SER A 50 -6.67 0.42 -1.59
CA SER A 50 -6.96 0.57 -0.17
C SER A 50 -5.70 0.33 0.65
N VAL A 51 -5.33 1.29 1.50
CA VAL A 51 -4.23 1.12 2.45
C VAL A 51 -4.79 0.51 3.73
N LEU A 52 -4.28 -0.64 4.13
CA LEU A 52 -4.70 -1.36 5.34
C LEU A 52 -3.79 -1.02 6.52
N GLU A 53 -2.50 -0.79 6.26
CA GLU A 53 -1.51 -0.50 7.29
C GLU A 53 -0.42 0.41 6.73
N GLY A 54 0.11 1.28 7.60
CA GLY A 54 1.26 2.14 7.30
C GLY A 54 0.96 3.23 6.27
N ASN A 55 2.03 3.73 5.66
CA ASN A 55 1.97 4.67 4.55
C ASN A 55 2.89 4.17 3.42
N PRO A 56 2.34 3.68 2.30
CA PRO A 56 3.17 3.19 1.21
C PRO A 56 4.08 4.26 0.58
N MET A 57 3.78 5.55 0.78
CA MET A 57 4.59 6.65 0.22
C MET A 57 5.71 7.13 1.17
N ALA A 58 5.84 6.55 2.37
CA ALA A 58 6.83 6.92 3.37
C ALA A 58 7.71 5.72 3.78
N PRO A 59 8.89 5.93 4.37
CA PRO A 59 9.66 4.85 4.98
C PRO A 59 8.86 4.11 6.06
N GLY A 60 8.99 2.79 6.13
CA GLY A 60 8.31 1.93 7.10
C GLY A 60 7.54 0.80 6.42
N ALA A 61 7.00 -0.10 7.23
CA ALA A 61 6.16 -1.18 6.74
C ALA A 61 4.83 -0.63 6.20
N TYR A 62 4.34 -1.23 5.13
CA TYR A 62 2.99 -0.97 4.60
C TYR A 62 2.31 -2.26 4.17
N THR A 63 0.99 -2.26 4.21
CA THR A 63 0.12 -3.26 3.60
C THR A 63 -1.01 -2.53 2.89
N MET A 64 -1.21 -2.84 1.60
CA MET A 64 -2.27 -2.26 0.78
C MET A 64 -2.88 -3.31 -0.13
N ARG A 65 -4.09 -3.06 -0.62
CA ARG A 65 -4.74 -3.88 -1.65
C ARG A 65 -4.96 -3.05 -2.90
N LEU A 66 -4.75 -3.68 -4.03
CA LEU A 66 -5.04 -3.14 -5.36
C LEU A 66 -6.15 -3.98 -5.99
N LYS A 67 -7.23 -3.31 -6.40
CA LYS A 67 -8.33 -3.91 -7.14
C LYS A 67 -8.26 -3.44 -8.59
N MET A 68 -8.24 -4.37 -9.50
CA MET A 68 -8.03 -4.15 -10.93
C MET A 68 -9.21 -4.71 -11.71
N PRO A 69 -9.82 -3.97 -12.64
CA PRO A 69 -10.83 -4.52 -13.53
C PRO A 69 -10.24 -5.58 -14.48
N ASP A 70 -11.10 -6.35 -15.12
CA ASP A 70 -10.67 -7.32 -16.13
C ASP A 70 -9.84 -6.68 -17.24
N GLY A 71 -8.76 -7.35 -17.61
CA GLY A 71 -7.84 -6.89 -18.66
C GLY A 71 -6.95 -5.71 -18.25
N TYR A 72 -6.99 -5.24 -17.00
CA TYR A 72 -6.12 -4.17 -16.52
C TYR A 72 -4.66 -4.55 -16.67
N LYS A 73 -3.86 -3.66 -17.26
CA LYS A 73 -2.45 -3.90 -17.55
C LYS A 73 -1.56 -2.92 -16.80
N ILE A 74 -0.47 -3.44 -16.25
CA ILE A 74 0.64 -2.64 -15.74
C ILE A 74 1.83 -2.92 -16.66
N PRO A 75 2.24 -1.95 -17.49
CA PRO A 75 3.36 -2.10 -18.42
C PRO A 75 4.67 -2.47 -17.75
N PRO A 76 5.73 -2.85 -18.51
CA PRO A 76 7.01 -3.20 -17.97
C PRO A 76 7.57 -2.13 -17.04
N HIS A 77 7.88 -2.54 -15.82
CA HIS A 77 8.34 -1.67 -14.75
C HIS A 77 9.20 -2.44 -13.74
N HIS A 78 9.76 -1.71 -12.79
CA HIS A 78 10.45 -2.28 -11.63
C HIS A 78 10.22 -1.43 -10.38
N HIS A 79 10.56 -2.00 -9.24
CA HIS A 79 10.52 -1.32 -7.94
C HIS A 79 11.93 -1.15 -7.38
N ALA A 80 12.15 -0.09 -6.60
CA ALA A 80 13.44 0.13 -5.92
C ALA A 80 13.61 -0.78 -4.69
N ARG A 81 12.52 -1.37 -4.20
CA ARG A 81 12.49 -2.26 -3.02
C ARG A 81 11.77 -3.54 -3.37
N ARG A 82 11.99 -4.59 -2.56
CA ARG A 82 11.27 -5.85 -2.69
C ARG A 82 9.77 -5.62 -2.51
N GLU A 83 8.98 -6.15 -3.43
CA GLU A 83 7.54 -6.16 -3.37
C GLU A 83 7.02 -7.56 -3.09
N HIS A 84 6.13 -7.72 -2.15
CA HIS A 84 5.44 -8.97 -1.87
C HIS A 84 4.00 -8.88 -2.37
N VAL A 85 3.56 -9.90 -3.08
CA VAL A 85 2.25 -9.96 -3.74
C VAL A 85 1.53 -11.22 -3.29
N THR A 86 0.30 -11.06 -2.80
CA THR A 86 -0.62 -12.18 -2.52
C THR A 86 -1.88 -11.98 -3.34
N VAL A 87 -2.30 -12.98 -4.11
CA VAL A 87 -3.57 -12.92 -4.85
C VAL A 87 -4.70 -13.24 -3.89
N ILE A 88 -5.66 -12.31 -3.75
CA ILE A 88 -6.84 -12.45 -2.89
C ILE A 88 -8.03 -13.00 -3.68
N SER A 89 -8.30 -12.46 -4.87
CA SER A 89 -9.38 -12.91 -5.77
C SER A 89 -9.03 -12.66 -7.22
N GLY A 90 -9.76 -13.28 -8.14
CA GLY A 90 -9.49 -13.20 -9.59
C GLY A 90 -8.28 -14.02 -10.00
N ALA A 91 -7.60 -13.61 -11.07
CA ALA A 91 -6.34 -14.22 -11.50
C ALA A 91 -5.34 -13.12 -11.89
N PHE A 92 -4.17 -13.17 -11.29
CA PHE A 92 -3.10 -12.21 -11.53
C PHE A 92 -2.03 -12.83 -12.43
N LYS A 93 -1.79 -12.21 -13.58
CA LYS A 93 -0.77 -12.65 -14.53
C LYS A 93 0.46 -11.77 -14.43
N VAL A 94 1.64 -12.39 -14.39
CA VAL A 94 2.94 -11.70 -14.34
C VAL A 94 3.86 -12.27 -15.41
N GLY A 95 4.48 -11.38 -16.16
CA GLY A 95 5.54 -11.69 -17.10
C GLY A 95 6.81 -10.94 -16.74
N MET A 96 7.97 -11.47 -17.16
CA MET A 96 9.29 -10.93 -16.86
C MET A 96 9.91 -10.27 -18.09
N GLY A 97 10.65 -9.17 -17.86
CA GLY A 97 11.41 -8.47 -18.89
C GLY A 97 10.81 -7.12 -19.31
N ASP A 98 11.33 -6.58 -20.40
CA ASP A 98 11.14 -5.19 -20.81
C ASP A 98 10.00 -5.01 -21.83
N SER A 99 9.45 -6.09 -22.35
CA SER A 99 8.39 -6.07 -23.35
C SER A 99 7.16 -6.80 -22.85
N PHE A 100 5.99 -6.15 -23.01
CA PHE A 100 4.72 -6.73 -22.61
C PHE A 100 4.31 -7.85 -23.60
N ASP A 101 4.33 -9.10 -23.12
CA ASP A 101 4.03 -10.28 -23.91
C ASP A 101 3.07 -11.21 -23.15
N THR A 102 1.82 -11.29 -23.57
CA THR A 102 0.79 -12.10 -22.90
C THR A 102 1.07 -13.59 -22.91
N GLU A 103 1.80 -14.09 -23.91
CA GLU A 103 2.11 -15.51 -24.07
C GLU A 103 3.21 -15.97 -23.06
N LYS A 104 3.98 -15.02 -22.54
CA LYS A 104 5.05 -15.29 -21.57
C LYS A 104 4.63 -15.04 -20.11
N MET A 105 3.37 -14.79 -19.86
CA MET A 105 2.87 -14.54 -18.51
C MET A 105 2.53 -15.85 -17.78
N SER A 106 2.97 -15.96 -16.55
CA SER A 106 2.47 -16.95 -15.60
C SER A 106 1.20 -16.46 -14.91
N GLU A 107 0.21 -17.32 -14.74
CA GLU A 107 -1.05 -17.01 -14.09
C GLU A 107 -1.03 -17.51 -12.64
N PHE A 108 -1.43 -16.64 -11.72
CA PHE A 108 -1.49 -16.91 -10.28
C PHE A 108 -2.94 -16.81 -9.79
N ALA A 109 -3.43 -17.92 -9.25
CA ALA A 109 -4.78 -18.04 -8.67
C ALA A 109 -4.83 -17.47 -7.23
N PRO A 110 -6.03 -17.27 -6.66
CA PRO A 110 -6.18 -16.86 -5.27
C PRO A 110 -5.43 -17.77 -4.30
N GLY A 111 -4.78 -17.16 -3.29
CA GLY A 111 -3.89 -17.85 -2.35
C GLY A 111 -2.43 -17.94 -2.82
N SER A 112 -2.12 -17.64 -4.09
CA SER A 112 -0.74 -17.58 -4.57
C SER A 112 0.00 -16.43 -3.90
N PHE A 113 1.28 -16.67 -3.61
CA PHE A 113 2.21 -15.68 -3.09
C PHE A 113 3.46 -15.63 -3.97
N ALA A 114 3.94 -14.43 -4.23
CA ALA A 114 5.19 -14.18 -4.91
C ALA A 114 5.91 -12.98 -4.28
N TYR A 115 7.21 -12.87 -4.52
CA TYR A 115 7.93 -11.64 -4.26
C TYR A 115 8.84 -11.30 -5.44
N LEU A 116 9.02 -10.01 -5.65
CA LEU A 116 9.84 -9.44 -6.71
C LEU A 116 11.01 -8.73 -6.04
N GLU A 117 12.23 -9.12 -6.45
CA GLU A 117 13.44 -8.48 -5.94
C GLU A 117 13.57 -7.04 -6.47
N PRO A 118 14.30 -6.16 -5.76
CA PRO A 118 14.59 -4.83 -6.26
C PRO A 118 15.14 -4.85 -7.68
N THR A 119 14.68 -3.92 -8.51
CA THR A 119 15.09 -3.73 -9.90
C THR A 119 14.74 -4.86 -10.88
N MET A 120 13.98 -5.86 -10.46
CA MET A 120 13.52 -6.93 -11.33
C MET A 120 12.43 -6.39 -12.28
N HIS A 121 12.72 -6.41 -13.60
CA HIS A 121 11.79 -5.91 -14.62
C HIS A 121 10.67 -6.92 -14.84
N HIS A 122 9.44 -6.45 -14.70
CA HIS A 122 8.24 -7.26 -14.86
C HIS A 122 7.06 -6.42 -15.35
N TYR A 123 6.01 -7.12 -15.78
CA TYR A 123 4.74 -6.54 -16.20
C TYR A 123 3.60 -7.42 -15.70
N ALA A 124 2.42 -6.84 -15.57
CA ALA A 124 1.30 -7.55 -14.98
C ALA A 124 -0.01 -7.30 -15.72
N MET A 125 -0.95 -8.25 -15.56
CA MET A 125 -2.30 -8.14 -16.09
C MET A 125 -3.32 -8.83 -15.17
N ALA A 126 -4.47 -8.21 -14.99
CA ALA A 126 -5.62 -8.84 -14.36
C ALA A 126 -6.41 -9.68 -15.37
N LYS A 127 -6.88 -10.86 -14.98
CA LYS A 127 -7.83 -11.70 -15.71
C LYS A 127 -9.07 -11.88 -14.84
N GLY A 128 -10.17 -11.30 -15.28
CA GLY A 128 -11.31 -11.00 -14.44
C GLY A 128 -11.01 -9.87 -13.46
N GLU A 129 -12.00 -9.40 -12.69
CA GLU A 129 -11.75 -8.49 -11.59
C GLU A 129 -10.81 -9.16 -10.59
N THR A 130 -9.66 -8.55 -10.33
CA THR A 130 -8.59 -9.15 -9.54
C THR A 130 -8.22 -8.25 -8.38
N VAL A 131 -8.13 -8.84 -7.20
CA VAL A 131 -7.62 -8.17 -5.99
C VAL A 131 -6.33 -8.83 -5.57
N ILE A 132 -5.28 -8.03 -5.45
CA ILE A 132 -4.00 -8.45 -4.86
C ILE A 132 -3.73 -7.66 -3.58
N GLN A 133 -3.01 -8.27 -2.66
CA GLN A 133 -2.45 -7.59 -1.50
C GLN A 133 -0.95 -7.41 -1.69
N LEU A 134 -0.51 -6.17 -1.57
CA LEU A 134 0.88 -5.75 -1.64
C LEU A 134 1.36 -5.39 -0.24
N HIS A 135 2.57 -5.80 0.12
CA HIS A 135 3.20 -5.36 1.35
C HIS A 135 4.72 -5.28 1.20
N GLY A 136 5.35 -4.50 2.06
CA GLY A 136 6.79 -4.32 2.00
C GLY A 136 7.27 -3.17 2.88
N ALA A 137 8.47 -2.69 2.56
CA ALA A 137 9.04 -1.49 3.16
C ALA A 137 8.92 -0.32 2.17
N GLY A 138 8.24 0.74 2.58
CA GLY A 138 8.10 1.97 1.79
C GLY A 138 9.38 2.82 1.70
N PRO A 139 9.43 3.82 0.82
CA PRO A 139 8.37 4.18 -0.11
C PRO A 139 8.18 3.14 -1.23
N TRP A 140 6.91 2.90 -1.59
CA TRP A 140 6.54 2.09 -2.74
C TRP A 140 6.57 2.97 -3.99
N GLU A 141 7.32 2.53 -4.98
CA GLU A 141 7.55 3.27 -6.24
C GLU A 141 7.41 2.32 -7.42
N ILE A 142 6.87 2.83 -8.52
CA ILE A 142 6.91 2.18 -9.83
C ILE A 142 7.80 3.01 -10.76
N LYS A 143 8.76 2.36 -11.40
CA LYS A 143 9.61 2.93 -12.44
C LYS A 143 9.38 2.17 -13.73
N TYR A 144 8.72 2.80 -14.69
CA TYR A 144 8.46 2.21 -16.00
C TYR A 144 9.73 2.10 -16.82
N ILE A 145 9.87 1.00 -17.54
CA ILE A 145 11.02 0.76 -18.44
C ILE A 145 10.97 1.72 -19.63
N HIS A 146 9.78 1.89 -20.21
CA HIS A 146 9.55 2.83 -21.29
C HIS A 146 8.87 4.08 -20.77
N PRO A 147 9.47 5.27 -20.91
CA PRO A 147 8.87 6.52 -20.42
C PRO A 147 7.46 6.80 -20.97
N ALA A 148 7.16 6.32 -22.18
CA ALA A 148 5.84 6.47 -22.79
C ALA A 148 4.73 5.69 -22.05
N ASP A 149 5.09 4.65 -21.29
CA ASP A 149 4.16 3.82 -20.53
C ASP A 149 3.83 4.43 -19.16
N ASP A 150 4.57 5.46 -18.73
CA ASP A 150 4.33 6.14 -17.46
C ASP A 150 3.08 7.03 -17.56
N PRO A 151 1.98 6.69 -16.84
CA PRO A 151 0.73 7.44 -16.93
C PRO A 151 0.88 8.93 -16.55
N ARG A 152 1.89 9.26 -15.74
CA ARG A 152 2.18 10.63 -15.32
C ARG A 152 2.70 11.50 -16.48
N GLN A 153 3.23 10.90 -17.55
CA GLN A 153 3.69 11.62 -18.73
C GLN A 153 2.54 12.03 -19.66
N SER A 154 1.49 11.21 -19.73
CA SER A 154 0.30 11.51 -20.53
C SER A 154 -0.58 12.61 -19.93
N ALA A 155 -0.45 12.84 -18.61
CA ALA A 155 -1.18 13.89 -17.89
C ALA A 155 -0.54 15.30 -18.03
N LYS A 156 0.68 15.41 -18.59
CA LYS A 156 1.30 16.71 -18.86
C LYS A 156 0.66 17.34 -20.09
N PRO A 157 0.23 18.63 -20.04
CA PRO A 157 -0.19 19.33 -21.24
C PRO A 157 0.94 19.28 -22.28
N ARG A 158 0.61 18.87 -23.51
CA ARG A 158 1.55 19.01 -24.62
C ARG A 158 1.86 20.51 -24.76
N GLU A 159 3.10 20.93 -24.45
CA GLU A 159 3.55 22.26 -24.80
C GLU A 159 3.34 22.45 -26.29
N ALA A 160 2.51 23.44 -26.65
CA ALA A 160 2.30 23.83 -28.03
C ALA A 160 3.66 24.21 -28.60
N LYS A 161 4.15 23.45 -29.59
CA LYS A 161 5.34 23.83 -30.34
C LYS A 161 5.06 25.23 -30.91
N LYS A 162 5.74 26.23 -30.39
CA LYS A 162 5.80 27.54 -31.03
C LYS A 162 6.45 27.34 -32.39
N GLN A 163 5.67 27.57 -33.43
CA GLN A 163 6.19 27.77 -34.80
C GLN A 163 6.86 29.08 -34.88
#